data_c180751f2f2afc474fe3535990c005f5
#
_entry.id   c180751f2f2afc474fe3535990c005f5
#
_cell.length_a   1.000
_cell.length_b   1.000
_cell.length_c   1.000
_cell.angle_alpha   90.00
_cell.angle_beta   90.00
_cell.angle_gamma   90.00
#
_symmetry.space_group_name_H-M   'P 1'
#
loop_
_entity.id
_entity.type
_entity.pdbx_description
1 polymer ?
#
loop_
_entity_poly.entity_id
_entity_poly.type
_entity_poly.pdbx_seq_one_letter_code
_entity_poly.pdbx_strand_id
1 'polypeptide(L)'
;MVRLPNTYSGVVTWLKVILPLIALGLLSTLFLFSRARTPPTSLPFFDLALQERIREQQITGPYFVGTTENGLSLTLSADAARRDGGDLGRLSADNVTMQIKTKAETLVIMSSQSGVLDAGADRVQLAGGVSVNSSSGYTVETETLSSALNTLYIETEGEVRGSGPAGSFQAGKMILTSGNKDKTLHLLFTNGVILTNGQTE
;
A
#
# COMPACT_ATOMS: atom_id res chain seq x y z
N MET A 1 -11.42 -20.60 -90.00
CA MET A 1 -11.35 -20.82 -88.56
C MET A 1 -10.35 -19.78 -87.95
N VAL A 2 -10.86 -18.70 -87.41
CA VAL A 2 -10.04 -17.65 -86.80
C VAL A 2 -9.85 -18.01 -85.30
N ARG A 3 -8.62 -18.33 -84.91
CA ARG A 3 -8.26 -18.52 -83.53
C ARG A 3 -8.19 -17.15 -82.85
N LEU A 4 -9.16 -16.87 -82.00
CA LEU A 4 -9.10 -15.71 -81.07
C LEU A 4 -7.91 -15.90 -80.09
N PRO A 5 -7.05 -14.94 -79.89
CA PRO A 5 -5.95 -15.06 -78.97
C PRO A 5 -6.50 -15.07 -77.53
N ASN A 6 -6.01 -16.02 -76.74
CA ASN A 6 -6.34 -16.27 -75.34
C ASN A 6 -5.81 -15.13 -74.44
N THR A 7 -6.37 -13.94 -74.59
CA THR A 7 -6.03 -12.77 -73.78
C THR A 7 -6.44 -12.95 -72.30
N TYR A 8 -7.35 -13.84 -72.00
CA TYR A 8 -7.84 -14.16 -70.65
C TYR A 8 -6.76 -14.82 -69.79
N SER A 9 -5.90 -15.66 -70.35
CA SER A 9 -4.85 -16.35 -69.60
C SER A 9 -3.71 -15.40 -69.16
N GLY A 10 -3.37 -14.41 -70.00
CA GLY A 10 -2.36 -13.39 -69.67
C GLY A 10 -2.81 -12.46 -68.57
N VAL A 11 -4.08 -12.04 -68.64
CA VAL A 11 -4.65 -11.14 -67.57
C VAL A 11 -4.72 -11.85 -66.23
N VAL A 12 -5.11 -13.12 -66.19
CA VAL A 12 -5.15 -13.91 -64.93
C VAL A 12 -3.76 -14.14 -64.36
N THR A 13 -2.74 -14.34 -65.19
CA THR A 13 -1.36 -14.51 -64.72
C THR A 13 -0.79 -13.20 -64.16
N TRP A 14 -1.08 -12.09 -64.81
CA TRP A 14 -0.72 -10.76 -64.33
C TRP A 14 -1.41 -10.39 -63.03
N LEU A 15 -2.69 -10.72 -62.89
CA LEU A 15 -3.48 -10.48 -61.70
C LEU A 15 -2.97 -11.26 -60.48
N LYS A 16 -2.49 -12.49 -60.69
CA LYS A 16 -1.89 -13.32 -59.63
C LYS A 16 -0.60 -12.75 -59.04
N VAL A 17 0.12 -11.92 -59.83
CA VAL A 17 1.35 -11.27 -59.36
C VAL A 17 1.05 -9.89 -58.78
N ILE A 18 0.15 -9.13 -59.40
CA ILE A 18 -0.17 -7.76 -58.96
C ILE A 18 -0.94 -7.75 -57.65
N LEU A 19 -1.87 -8.68 -57.42
CA LEU A 19 -2.72 -8.73 -56.24
C LEU A 19 -1.91 -8.87 -54.94
N PRO A 20 -0.97 -9.82 -54.84
CA PRO A 20 -0.11 -9.90 -53.63
C PRO A 20 0.84 -8.71 -53.49
N LEU A 21 1.27 -8.09 -54.58
CA LEU A 21 2.13 -6.91 -54.55
C LEU A 21 1.38 -5.68 -54.03
N ILE A 22 0.13 -5.49 -54.42
CA ILE A 22 -0.76 -4.46 -53.88
C ILE A 22 -1.05 -4.72 -52.40
N ALA A 23 -1.32 -5.97 -52.01
CA ALA A 23 -1.54 -6.33 -50.61
C ALA A 23 -0.30 -6.03 -49.74
N LEU A 24 0.90 -6.34 -50.26
CA LEU A 24 2.14 -6.04 -49.58
C LEU A 24 2.37 -4.52 -49.46
N GLY A 25 2.05 -3.75 -50.49
CA GLY A 25 2.10 -2.29 -50.49
C GLY A 25 1.15 -1.67 -49.43
N LEU A 26 -0.09 -2.18 -49.38
CA LEU A 26 -1.07 -1.76 -48.38
C LEU A 26 -0.65 -2.12 -46.94
N LEU A 27 -0.08 -3.30 -46.77
CA LEU A 27 0.44 -3.71 -45.46
C LEU A 27 1.62 -2.82 -45.01
N SER A 28 2.52 -2.48 -45.94
CA SER A 28 3.64 -1.60 -45.71
C SER A 28 3.19 -0.18 -45.34
N THR A 29 2.19 0.37 -46.05
CA THR A 29 1.65 1.69 -45.72
C THR A 29 0.93 1.71 -44.36
N LEU A 30 0.17 0.63 -44.04
CA LEU A 30 -0.42 0.48 -42.69
C LEU A 30 0.63 0.42 -41.59
N PHE A 31 1.75 -0.25 -41.82
CA PHE A 31 2.84 -0.34 -40.87
C PHE A 31 3.56 1.03 -40.69
N LEU A 32 3.72 1.77 -41.76
CA LEU A 32 4.30 3.11 -41.72
C LEU A 32 3.36 4.10 -41.01
N PHE A 33 2.04 4.00 -41.25
CA PHE A 33 1.04 4.85 -40.58
C PHE A 33 0.85 4.48 -39.12
N SER A 34 1.02 3.21 -38.76
CA SER A 34 0.98 2.75 -37.37
C SER A 34 2.15 3.27 -36.54
N ARG A 35 3.32 3.46 -37.14
CA ARG A 35 4.48 4.11 -36.46
C ARG A 35 4.35 5.63 -36.32
N ALA A 36 3.55 6.28 -37.13
CA ALA A 36 3.38 7.72 -37.10
C ALA A 36 2.28 8.20 -36.14
N ARG A 37 1.56 7.30 -35.49
CA ARG A 37 0.67 7.63 -34.38
C ARG A 37 1.47 7.67 -33.08
N THR A 38 2.29 8.72 -32.91
CA THR A 38 2.55 9.22 -31.59
C THR A 38 1.20 9.69 -31.05
N PRO A 39 0.66 9.13 -29.97
CA PRO A 39 -0.55 9.66 -29.37
C PRO A 39 -0.29 11.14 -29.11
N PRO A 40 -1.24 12.06 -29.36
CA PRO A 40 -1.06 13.44 -28.99
C PRO A 40 -1.01 13.52 -27.47
N THR A 41 0.21 13.51 -26.95
CA THR A 41 0.52 13.76 -25.55
C THR A 41 0.43 15.26 -25.35
N SER A 42 -0.77 15.76 -25.17
CA SER A 42 -0.97 17.06 -24.52
C SER A 42 -2.45 17.28 -24.25
N LEU A 43 -2.92 16.75 -23.15
CA LEU A 43 -3.97 17.40 -22.39
C LEU A 43 -3.25 18.34 -21.42
N PRO A 44 -3.23 19.66 -21.66
CA PRO A 44 -2.31 20.59 -20.97
C PRO A 44 -2.60 20.78 -19.47
N PHE A 45 -3.60 20.12 -18.92
CA PHE A 45 -3.98 20.24 -17.51
C PHE A 45 -3.86 18.94 -16.70
N PHE A 46 -3.58 17.80 -17.36
CA PHE A 46 -3.38 16.51 -16.67
C PHE A 46 -1.90 16.15 -16.44
N ASP A 47 -0.98 16.79 -17.20
CA ASP A 47 0.41 16.33 -17.26
C ASP A 47 1.24 16.66 -16.01
N LEU A 48 1.02 17.81 -15.36
CA LEU A 48 1.84 18.19 -14.19
C LEU A 48 1.50 17.34 -12.97
N ALA A 49 0.22 17.13 -12.66
CA ALA A 49 -0.19 16.32 -11.51
C ALA A 49 0.07 14.82 -11.73
N LEU A 50 0.00 14.34 -12.98
CA LEU A 50 0.31 12.95 -13.32
C LEU A 50 1.83 12.70 -13.34
N GLN A 51 2.61 13.64 -13.86
CA GLN A 51 4.07 13.56 -13.88
C GLN A 51 4.68 13.64 -12.48
N GLU A 52 4.13 14.46 -11.59
CA GLU A 52 4.51 14.48 -10.17
C GLU A 52 4.18 13.13 -9.50
N ARG A 53 2.99 12.58 -9.72
CA ARG A 53 2.58 11.26 -9.17
C ARG A 53 3.42 10.10 -9.71
N ILE A 54 3.80 10.14 -10.99
CA ILE A 54 4.68 9.12 -11.60
C ILE A 54 6.12 9.28 -11.10
N ARG A 55 6.59 10.50 -10.89
CA ARG A 55 7.92 10.76 -10.32
C ARG A 55 8.04 10.33 -8.86
N GLU A 56 6.97 10.48 -8.09
CA GLU A 56 6.96 10.14 -6.66
C GLU A 56 6.59 8.68 -6.38
N GLN A 57 6.24 7.89 -7.41
CA GLN A 57 5.74 6.50 -7.26
C GLN A 57 4.69 6.39 -6.13
N GLN A 58 3.80 7.39 -6.06
CA GLN A 58 2.78 7.45 -5.03
C GLN A 58 1.67 6.43 -5.28
N ILE A 59 1.37 5.62 -4.28
CA ILE A 59 0.24 4.71 -4.25
C ILE A 59 -0.88 5.38 -3.46
N THR A 60 -2.05 5.52 -4.05
CA THR A 60 -3.23 6.08 -3.37
C THR A 60 -4.04 4.95 -2.75
N GLY A 61 -4.43 5.10 -1.48
CA GLY A 61 -5.21 4.13 -0.75
C GLY A 61 -4.55 2.75 -0.59
N PRO A 62 -3.25 2.68 -0.20
CA PRO A 62 -2.60 1.38 -0.03
C PRO A 62 -3.30 0.57 1.06
N TYR A 63 -3.45 -0.72 0.80
CA TYR A 63 -4.08 -1.65 1.71
C TYR A 63 -3.27 -2.94 1.77
N PHE A 64 -2.85 -3.31 2.95
CA PHE A 64 -2.06 -4.52 3.22
C PHE A 64 -2.78 -5.38 4.24
N VAL A 65 -2.85 -6.69 3.99
CA VAL A 65 -3.35 -7.68 4.94
C VAL A 65 -2.30 -8.75 5.10
N GLY A 66 -2.00 -9.09 6.34
CA GLY A 66 -1.06 -10.12 6.70
C GLY A 66 -1.52 -10.92 7.91
N THR A 67 -0.76 -11.95 8.19
CA THR A 67 -0.93 -12.72 9.42
C THR A 67 0.43 -12.85 10.07
N THR A 68 0.52 -12.52 11.35
CA THR A 68 1.75 -12.68 12.12
C THR A 68 2.05 -14.17 12.36
N GLU A 69 3.28 -14.50 12.70
CA GLU A 69 3.68 -15.87 13.07
C GLU A 69 2.79 -16.47 14.16
N ASN A 70 2.28 -15.63 15.06
CA ASN A 70 1.35 -16.02 16.12
C ASN A 70 -0.10 -16.20 15.64
N GLY A 71 -0.37 -16.00 14.34
CA GLY A 71 -1.68 -16.16 13.72
C GLY A 71 -2.68 -15.04 14.06
N LEU A 72 -2.19 -13.82 14.35
CA LEU A 72 -3.00 -12.62 14.47
C LEU A 72 -3.18 -12.01 13.09
N SER A 73 -4.38 -11.54 12.79
CA SER A 73 -4.64 -10.81 11.55
C SER A 73 -4.20 -9.36 11.70
N LEU A 74 -3.36 -8.91 10.78
CA LEU A 74 -2.88 -7.54 10.69
C LEU A 74 -3.43 -6.91 9.41
N THR A 75 -4.02 -5.74 9.53
CA THR A 75 -4.44 -4.91 8.41
C THR A 75 -3.79 -3.54 8.54
N LEU A 76 -3.19 -3.07 7.45
CA LEU A 76 -2.59 -1.74 7.37
C LEU A 76 -3.19 -1.01 6.17
N SER A 77 -3.64 0.21 6.38
CA SER A 77 -4.16 1.09 5.34
C SER A 77 -3.64 2.51 5.53
N ALA A 78 -3.59 3.27 4.45
CA ALA A 78 -3.23 4.69 4.48
C ALA A 78 -3.91 5.44 3.34
N ASP A 79 -3.95 6.77 3.40
CA ASP A 79 -4.50 7.59 2.31
C ASP A 79 -3.56 7.60 1.11
N ALA A 80 -2.27 7.67 1.36
CA ALA A 80 -1.24 7.63 0.34
C ALA A 80 0.03 6.98 0.88
N ALA A 81 0.77 6.31 0.01
CA ALA A 81 2.12 5.85 0.32
C ALA A 81 3.08 6.21 -0.81
N ARG A 82 4.31 6.54 -0.44
CA ARG A 82 5.39 6.93 -1.32
C ARG A 82 6.63 6.11 -1.02
N ARG A 83 7.36 5.77 -2.05
CA ARG A 83 8.65 5.13 -1.88
C ARG A 83 9.69 6.17 -1.45
N ASP A 84 10.43 5.87 -0.41
CA ASP A 84 11.48 6.77 0.09
C ASP A 84 12.73 6.65 -0.80
N GLY A 85 12.99 7.72 -1.54
CA GLY A 85 14.09 8.05 -2.45
C GLY A 85 15.23 7.09 -2.72
N GLY A 86 14.95 5.87 -3.17
CA GLY A 86 15.97 4.89 -3.62
C GLY A 86 16.02 3.58 -2.85
N ASP A 87 15.39 3.50 -1.70
CA ASP A 87 15.25 2.24 -0.95
C ASP A 87 13.95 1.52 -1.36
N LEU A 88 14.11 0.39 -2.04
CA LEU A 88 12.99 -0.41 -2.54
C LEU A 88 12.15 -1.04 -1.43
N GLY A 89 12.68 -1.12 -0.21
CA GLY A 89 12.03 -1.72 0.96
C GLY A 89 11.33 -0.72 1.88
N ARG A 90 11.51 0.60 1.66
CA ARG A 90 11.01 1.63 2.55
C ARG A 90 9.89 2.44 1.92
N LEU A 91 8.75 2.51 2.60
CA LEU A 91 7.56 3.26 2.20
C LEU A 91 7.19 4.26 3.29
N SER A 92 7.00 5.51 2.93
CA SER A 92 6.39 6.53 3.79
C SER A 92 4.91 6.65 3.45
N ALA A 93 4.05 6.77 4.45
CA ALA A 93 2.60 6.80 4.27
C ALA A 93 1.96 7.92 5.11
N ASP A 94 0.87 8.46 4.59
CA ASP A 94 0.09 9.52 5.21
C ASP A 94 -1.23 8.95 5.74
N ASN A 95 -1.67 9.38 6.92
CA ASN A 95 -2.91 8.97 7.60
C ASN A 95 -3.03 7.45 7.69
N VAL A 96 -2.13 6.87 8.46
CA VAL A 96 -2.02 5.41 8.59
C VAL A 96 -3.01 4.89 9.62
N THR A 97 -3.71 3.82 9.27
CA THR A 97 -4.52 3.02 10.19
C THR A 97 -4.04 1.58 10.19
N MET A 98 -3.67 1.07 11.34
CA MET A 98 -3.29 -0.32 11.57
C MET A 98 -4.34 -1.00 12.45
N GLN A 99 -4.79 -2.18 12.07
CA GLN A 99 -5.74 -2.97 12.83
C GLN A 99 -5.15 -4.35 13.12
N ILE A 100 -5.25 -4.78 14.36
CA ILE A 100 -4.84 -6.12 14.79
C ILE A 100 -6.08 -6.83 15.34
N LYS A 101 -6.41 -7.98 14.77
CA LYS A 101 -7.48 -8.83 15.26
C LYS A 101 -6.90 -10.13 15.81
N THR A 102 -7.25 -10.44 17.06
CA THR A 102 -6.87 -11.68 17.72
C THR A 102 -7.88 -12.79 17.43
N LYS A 103 -7.50 -14.05 17.69
CA LYS A 103 -8.44 -15.19 17.62
C LYS A 103 -9.57 -15.11 18.64
N ALA A 104 -9.36 -14.41 19.74
CA ALA A 104 -10.39 -14.11 20.76
C ALA A 104 -11.27 -12.91 20.38
N GLU A 105 -11.20 -12.47 19.11
CA GLU A 105 -11.95 -11.35 18.54
C GLU A 105 -11.61 -9.99 19.17
N THR A 106 -10.56 -9.87 19.98
CA THR A 106 -10.10 -8.56 20.42
C THR A 106 -9.56 -7.79 19.23
N LEU A 107 -10.10 -6.61 19.01
CA LEU A 107 -9.71 -5.69 17.96
C LEU A 107 -8.89 -4.55 18.59
N VAL A 108 -7.71 -4.30 18.07
CA VAL A 108 -6.87 -3.14 18.39
C VAL A 108 -6.72 -2.32 17.13
N ILE A 109 -7.10 -1.04 17.19
CA ILE A 109 -6.98 -0.08 16.10
C ILE A 109 -5.98 0.98 16.50
N MET A 110 -5.01 1.23 15.65
CA MET A 110 -4.01 2.29 15.80
C MET A 110 -4.11 3.24 14.62
N SER A 111 -4.07 4.54 14.88
CA SER A 111 -4.10 5.57 13.84
C SER A 111 -3.03 6.62 14.10
N SER A 112 -2.46 7.18 13.05
CA SER A 112 -1.43 8.22 13.10
C SER A 112 -1.46 9.09 11.85
N GLN A 113 -0.90 10.30 11.93
CA GLN A 113 -0.79 11.20 10.78
C GLN A 113 0.22 10.70 9.75
N SER A 114 1.27 10.01 10.18
CA SER A 114 2.30 9.49 9.29
C SER A 114 2.80 8.12 9.73
N GLY A 115 3.33 7.37 8.79
CA GLY A 115 3.95 6.09 9.05
C GLY A 115 5.08 5.79 8.07
N VAL A 116 6.02 5.00 8.52
CA VAL A 116 7.11 4.46 7.70
C VAL A 116 7.11 2.95 7.84
N LEU A 117 6.97 2.26 6.72
CA LEU A 117 7.12 0.82 6.60
C LEU A 117 8.53 0.52 6.07
N ASP A 118 9.31 -0.22 6.81
CA ASP A 118 10.60 -0.76 6.41
C ASP A 118 10.53 -2.28 6.39
N ALA A 119 10.30 -2.83 5.20
CA ALA A 119 10.15 -4.27 5.04
C ALA A 119 11.48 -5.03 5.23
N GLY A 120 12.61 -4.37 4.95
CA GLY A 120 13.94 -4.96 5.15
C GLY A 120 14.33 -5.06 6.62
N ALA A 121 13.88 -4.10 7.44
CA ALA A 121 14.09 -4.09 8.89
C ALA A 121 12.95 -4.74 9.67
N ASP A 122 11.93 -5.30 9.02
CA ASP A 122 10.74 -5.86 9.66
C ASP A 122 10.06 -4.89 10.63
N ARG A 123 9.91 -3.62 10.24
CA ARG A 123 9.47 -2.55 11.14
C ARG A 123 8.46 -1.63 10.49
N VAL A 124 7.45 -1.23 11.29
CA VAL A 124 6.57 -0.08 11.04
C VAL A 124 6.79 0.94 12.14
N GLN A 125 6.97 2.20 11.77
CA GLN A 125 6.98 3.33 12.69
C GLN A 125 5.78 4.22 12.39
N LEU A 126 5.01 4.56 13.40
CA LEU A 126 3.90 5.50 13.35
C LEU A 126 4.28 6.76 14.12
N ALA A 127 3.92 7.93 13.60
CA ALA A 127 4.25 9.21 14.21
C ALA A 127 3.18 10.28 13.94
N GLY A 128 3.24 11.36 14.70
CA GLY A 128 2.33 12.50 14.58
C GLY A 128 0.99 12.24 15.26
N GLY A 129 1.03 11.98 16.57
CA GLY A 129 -0.16 11.74 17.38
C GLY A 129 -0.77 10.36 17.12
N VAL A 130 -0.14 9.35 17.68
CA VAL A 130 -0.61 7.96 17.58
C VAL A 130 -1.70 7.71 18.61
N SER A 131 -2.88 7.30 18.15
CA SER A 131 -4.00 6.85 18.98
C SER A 131 -4.18 5.34 18.84
N VAL A 132 -4.26 4.65 19.97
CA VAL A 132 -4.48 3.19 20.04
C VAL A 132 -5.79 2.94 20.79
N ASN A 133 -6.71 2.25 20.17
CA ASN A 133 -8.01 1.90 20.75
C ASN A 133 -8.19 0.38 20.72
N SER A 134 -8.55 -0.19 21.86
CA SER A 134 -8.83 -1.63 21.98
C SER A 134 -10.29 -1.89 22.32
N SER A 135 -10.87 -2.93 21.70
CA SER A 135 -12.21 -3.39 22.06
C SER A 135 -12.34 -3.90 23.51
N SER A 136 -11.21 -4.09 24.20
CA SER A 136 -11.14 -4.38 25.64
C SER A 136 -11.24 -3.14 26.54
N GLY A 137 -11.51 -1.95 25.97
CA GLY A 137 -11.74 -0.70 26.71
C GLY A 137 -10.48 0.10 27.02
N TYR A 138 -9.35 -0.19 26.38
CA TYR A 138 -8.14 0.64 26.50
C TYR A 138 -8.08 1.67 25.38
N THR A 139 -7.75 2.91 25.78
CA THR A 139 -7.38 3.98 24.86
C THR A 139 -6.01 4.49 25.26
N VAL A 140 -5.09 4.62 24.30
CA VAL A 140 -3.71 5.09 24.53
C VAL A 140 -3.35 6.13 23.49
N GLU A 141 -2.70 7.19 23.92
CA GLU A 141 -2.16 8.26 23.09
C GLU A 141 -0.65 8.39 23.33
N THR A 142 0.09 8.53 22.25
CA THR A 142 1.54 8.75 22.25
C THR A 142 1.95 9.51 21.00
N GLU A 143 3.15 10.08 20.98
CA GLU A 143 3.65 10.78 19.79
C GLU A 143 4.17 9.81 18.74
N THR A 144 4.85 8.74 19.16
CA THR A 144 5.51 7.79 18.27
C THR A 144 5.34 6.36 18.76
N LEU A 145 5.20 5.42 17.81
CA LEU A 145 5.05 4.00 18.08
C LEU A 145 5.81 3.19 17.02
N SER A 146 6.55 2.19 17.47
CA SER A 146 7.25 1.25 16.60
C SER A 146 6.66 -0.15 16.75
N SER A 147 6.46 -0.85 15.62
CA SER A 147 5.92 -2.22 15.58
C SER A 147 6.75 -3.10 14.67
N ALA A 148 7.01 -4.34 15.08
CA ALA A 148 7.48 -5.37 14.18
C ALA A 148 6.30 -5.95 13.35
N LEU A 149 6.58 -6.36 12.11
CA LEU A 149 5.58 -6.90 11.19
C LEU A 149 5.35 -8.40 11.38
N ASN A 150 6.42 -9.16 11.54
CA ASN A 150 6.36 -10.62 11.60
C ASN A 150 6.00 -11.14 13.01
N THR A 151 6.41 -10.40 14.04
CA THR A 151 6.07 -10.71 15.43
C THR A 151 5.24 -9.58 16.00
N LEU A 152 4.29 -9.87 16.88
CA LEU A 152 3.59 -8.82 17.59
C LEU A 152 4.48 -8.28 18.70
N TYR A 153 5.26 -7.28 18.37
CA TYR A 153 6.04 -6.47 19.29
C TYR A 153 5.82 -4.99 18.96
N ILE A 154 5.13 -4.29 19.81
CA ILE A 154 4.82 -2.87 19.64
C ILE A 154 5.39 -2.13 20.84
N GLU A 155 6.11 -1.05 20.60
CA GLU A 155 6.65 -0.20 21.65
C GLU A 155 6.48 1.29 21.33
N THR A 156 6.32 2.10 22.36
CA THR A 156 6.36 3.56 22.23
C THR A 156 7.76 4.08 22.52
N GLU A 157 8.18 5.11 21.81
CA GLU A 157 9.50 5.74 22.02
C GLU A 157 9.45 6.85 23.07
N GLY A 158 8.26 7.20 23.58
CA GLY A 158 8.07 8.28 24.53
C GLY A 158 6.90 8.03 25.47
N GLU A 159 6.54 9.10 26.15
CA GLU A 159 5.43 9.11 27.12
C GLU A 159 4.13 8.65 26.46
N VAL A 160 3.37 7.88 27.21
CA VAL A 160 2.03 7.45 26.88
C VAL A 160 1.04 7.94 27.93
N ARG A 161 -0.13 8.34 27.46
CA ARG A 161 -1.29 8.66 28.29
C ARG A 161 -2.46 7.83 27.80
N GLY A 162 -3.32 7.46 28.71
CA GLY A 162 -4.48 6.69 28.31
C GLY A 162 -5.44 6.40 29.42
N SER A 163 -6.45 5.65 29.08
CA SER A 163 -7.46 5.15 30.00
C SER A 163 -7.76 3.68 29.73
N GLY A 164 -8.25 3.01 30.73
CA GLY A 164 -8.64 1.61 30.67
C GLY A 164 -9.60 1.26 31.78
N PRO A 165 -9.95 -0.01 31.94
CA PRO A 165 -10.90 -0.46 32.97
C PRO A 165 -10.48 -0.11 34.42
N ALA A 166 -9.17 0.11 34.67
CA ALA A 166 -8.65 0.46 35.99
C ALA A 166 -8.54 1.98 36.25
N GLY A 167 -8.91 2.82 35.27
CA GLY A 167 -8.81 4.27 35.35
C GLY A 167 -7.87 4.86 34.29
N SER A 168 -7.46 6.11 34.51
CA SER A 168 -6.49 6.81 33.62
C SER A 168 -5.08 6.52 34.05
N PHE A 169 -4.18 6.41 33.09
CA PHE A 169 -2.76 6.14 33.35
C PHE A 169 -1.85 7.03 32.49
N GLN A 170 -0.65 7.22 33.01
CA GLN A 170 0.48 7.86 32.33
C GLN A 170 1.72 7.03 32.59
N ALA A 171 2.52 6.80 31.57
CA ALA A 171 3.77 6.06 31.69
C ALA A 171 4.83 6.60 30.72
N GLY A 172 6.11 6.41 31.01
CA GLY A 172 7.18 6.84 30.14
C GLY A 172 7.35 5.93 28.91
N LYS A 173 6.84 4.69 28.95
CA LYS A 173 6.89 3.75 27.84
C LYS A 173 5.79 2.69 27.96
N MET A 174 5.26 2.27 26.81
CA MET A 174 4.35 1.13 26.67
C MET A 174 4.96 0.08 25.75
N ILE A 175 4.78 -1.19 26.10
CA ILE A 175 5.15 -2.33 25.26
C ILE A 175 3.93 -3.27 25.17
N LEU A 176 3.53 -3.62 23.97
CA LEU A 176 2.50 -4.62 23.69
C LEU A 176 3.13 -5.82 22.98
N THR A 177 2.95 -6.98 23.55
CA THR A 177 3.47 -8.25 23.01
C THR A 177 2.39 -9.32 22.98
N SER A 178 2.59 -10.34 22.15
CA SER A 178 1.76 -11.55 22.18
C SER A 178 2.48 -12.66 22.93
N GLY A 179 1.81 -13.27 23.89
CA GLY A 179 2.30 -14.46 24.59
C GLY A 179 2.42 -15.67 23.65
N ASN A 180 3.52 -16.41 23.75
CA ASN A 180 3.84 -17.54 22.85
C ASN A 180 2.85 -18.72 22.97
N LYS A 181 2.26 -18.96 24.14
CA LYS A 181 1.42 -20.15 24.40
C LYS A 181 -0.08 -19.85 24.26
N ASP A 182 -0.53 -18.71 24.75
CA ASP A 182 -1.97 -18.43 24.90
C ASP A 182 -2.51 -17.42 23.89
N LYS A 183 -1.63 -16.88 23.02
CA LYS A 183 -1.98 -15.81 22.05
C LYS A 183 -2.71 -14.60 22.70
N THR A 184 -2.47 -14.45 24.00
CA THR A 184 -2.97 -13.35 24.81
C THR A 184 -2.12 -12.11 24.59
N LEU A 185 -2.73 -10.94 24.52
CA LEU A 185 -2.01 -9.68 24.44
C LEU A 185 -1.54 -9.29 25.83
N HIS A 186 -0.24 -9.01 25.97
CA HIS A 186 0.36 -8.50 27.19
C HIS A 186 0.73 -7.04 27.00
N LEU A 187 0.16 -6.20 27.84
CA LEU A 187 0.42 -4.76 27.87
C LEU A 187 1.26 -4.44 29.10
N LEU A 188 2.45 -3.88 28.88
CA LEU A 188 3.40 -3.51 29.92
C LEU A 188 3.67 -2.01 29.85
N PHE A 189 3.54 -1.34 30.99
CA PHE A 189 3.92 0.05 31.17
C PHE A 189 5.16 0.16 32.03
N THR A 190 6.12 1.02 31.63
CA THR A 190 7.41 1.19 32.31
C THR A 190 7.80 2.67 32.35
N ASN A 191 8.93 2.96 33.01
CA ASN A 191 9.54 4.30 33.10
C ASN A 191 8.64 5.33 33.81
N GLY A 192 8.21 4.99 35.03
CA GLY A 192 7.38 5.88 35.84
C GLY A 192 5.89 5.78 35.46
N VAL A 193 5.18 4.84 36.10
CA VAL A 193 3.75 4.62 35.86
C VAL A 193 2.95 5.35 36.95
N ILE A 194 2.02 6.19 36.49
CA ILE A 194 1.03 6.86 37.34
C ILE A 194 -0.34 6.31 36.93
N LEU A 195 -1.06 5.73 37.85
CA LEU A 195 -2.42 5.27 37.68
C LEU A 195 -3.35 6.08 38.57
N THR A 196 -4.35 6.71 37.98
CA THR A 196 -5.39 7.44 38.69
C THR A 196 -6.68 6.67 38.55
N ASN A 197 -7.18 6.15 39.66
CA ASN A 197 -8.47 5.45 39.67
C ASN A 197 -9.60 6.48 39.57
N GLY A 198 -10.36 6.43 38.47
CA GLY A 198 -11.56 7.21 38.32
C GLY A 198 -12.73 6.52 39.05
N GLN A 199 -12.82 6.65 40.35
CA GLN A 199 -14.08 6.37 41.02
C GLN A 199 -15.07 7.48 40.64
N THR A 200 -16.00 7.17 39.77
CA THR A 200 -17.22 7.97 39.61
C THR A 200 -18.07 7.72 40.86
N GLU A 201 -18.25 8.74 41.71
CA GLU A 201 -19.36 8.76 42.65
C GLU A 201 -20.71 8.78 41.91
#